data_168495cfb6eb0ab7843c52cffe53b1ec
#
_entry.id   168495cfb6eb0ab7843c52cffe53b1ec
#
_cell.length_a   1.000
_cell.length_b   1.000
_cell.length_c   1.000
_cell.angle_alpha   90.00
_cell.angle_beta   90.00
_cell.angle_gamma   90.00
#
_symmetry.space_group_name_H-M   'P 1'
#
loop_
_entity.id
_entity.type
_entity.pdbx_description
1 polymer ?
#
loop_
_entity_poly.entity_id
_entity_poly.type
_entity_poly.pdbx_seq_one_letter_code
_entity_poly.pdbx_strand_id
1 'polypeptide(L)'
;MSSATEILTRKPTNIAVATNPSHELNVLDAEVPNCGPEECLVHVRATGICGSDVHFWKHGNIGDSVVTTDLGLGHESAGVVIKKGANVEGLEVGMILSLPRSFCW
;
A
#
# COMPACT_ATOMS: atom_id res chain seq x y z
N MET A 1 -6.31 15.15 14.29
CA MET A 1 -6.13 14.05 13.32
C MET A 1 -7.47 13.58 12.81
N SER A 2 -7.57 13.38 11.51
CA SER A 2 -8.79 12.85 10.92
C SER A 2 -8.97 11.38 11.25
N SER A 3 -10.20 10.97 11.54
CA SER A 3 -10.55 9.56 11.74
C SER A 3 -10.49 8.79 10.40
N ALA A 4 -10.47 7.46 10.49
CA ALA A 4 -10.54 6.61 9.30
C ALA A 4 -11.80 6.92 8.48
N THR A 5 -12.95 7.07 9.14
CA THR A 5 -14.21 7.41 8.47
C THR A 5 -14.13 8.72 7.70
N GLU A 6 -13.55 9.77 8.32
CA GLU A 6 -13.40 11.06 7.65
C GLU A 6 -12.49 10.96 6.42
N ILE A 7 -11.38 10.25 6.53
CA ILE A 7 -10.43 10.09 5.43
C ILE A 7 -11.09 9.30 4.29
N LEU A 8 -11.74 8.21 4.58
CA LEU A 8 -12.41 7.37 3.58
C LEU A 8 -13.57 8.10 2.90
N THR A 9 -14.25 8.99 3.62
CA THR A 9 -15.32 9.82 3.05
C THR A 9 -14.75 10.88 2.09
N ARG A 10 -13.64 11.52 2.45
CA ARG A 10 -13.02 12.54 1.61
C ARG A 10 -12.30 11.97 0.39
N LYS A 11 -11.88 10.72 0.47
CA LYS A 11 -11.18 10.01 -0.60
C LYS A 11 -12.04 8.84 -1.07
N PRO A 12 -13.01 9.08 -1.95
CA PRO A 12 -13.89 8.02 -2.43
C PRO A 12 -13.16 6.96 -3.25
N THR A 13 -11.95 7.25 -3.72
CA THR A 13 -11.11 6.32 -4.48
C THR A 13 -9.81 6.05 -3.73
N ASN A 14 -9.35 4.81 -3.82
CA ASN A 14 -8.05 4.37 -3.31
C ASN A 14 -7.22 3.95 -4.51
N ILE A 15 -6.33 4.82 -4.96
CA ILE A 15 -5.56 4.57 -6.17
C ILE A 15 -4.28 3.81 -5.88
N ALA A 16 -3.90 2.95 -6.82
CA ALA A 16 -2.64 2.22 -6.80
C ALA A 16 -1.99 2.31 -8.17
N VAL A 17 -0.66 2.29 -8.19
CA VAL A 17 0.10 2.15 -9.43
C VAL A 17 0.47 0.69 -9.58
N ALA A 18 0.21 0.11 -10.73
CA ALA A 18 0.47 -1.29 -11.01
C ALA A 18 1.13 -1.47 -12.38
N THR A 19 1.89 -2.54 -12.51
CA THR A 19 2.37 -3.02 -13.79
C THR A 19 1.69 -4.34 -14.14
N ASN A 20 1.83 -4.78 -15.36
CA ASN A 20 1.21 -6.02 -15.86
C ASN A 20 2.19 -6.79 -16.75
N PRO A 21 1.81 -8.00 -17.24
CA PRO A 21 2.69 -8.78 -18.13
C PRO A 21 3.05 -8.08 -19.44
N SER A 22 2.29 -7.07 -19.86
CA SER A 22 2.57 -6.27 -21.05
C SER A 22 3.52 -5.10 -20.79
N HIS A 23 4.10 -5.01 -19.58
CA HIS A 23 5.04 -3.95 -19.17
C HIS A 23 4.43 -2.54 -19.20
N GLU A 24 3.12 -2.45 -18.98
CA GLU A 24 2.42 -1.18 -18.85
C GLU A 24 2.44 -0.69 -17.42
N LEU A 25 2.31 0.63 -17.23
CA LEU A 25 2.06 1.24 -15.92
C LEU A 25 0.65 1.81 -15.93
N ASN A 26 -0.15 1.40 -14.97
CA ASN A 26 -1.54 1.83 -14.87
C ASN A 26 -1.84 2.35 -13.49
N VAL A 27 -2.71 3.34 -13.42
CA VAL A 27 -3.30 3.80 -12.17
C VAL A 27 -4.64 3.09 -12.02
N LEU A 28 -4.78 2.30 -10.97
CA LEU A 28 -5.96 1.47 -10.73
C LEU A 28 -6.68 1.94 -9.48
N ASP A 29 -7.99 1.71 -9.45
CA ASP A 29 -8.76 1.82 -8.22
C ASP A 29 -8.62 0.51 -7.45
N ALA A 30 -8.15 0.60 -6.21
CA ALA A 30 -7.98 -0.55 -5.33
C ALA A 30 -9.01 -0.49 -4.20
N GLU A 31 -9.40 -1.65 -3.72
CA GLU A 31 -10.26 -1.72 -2.55
C GLU A 31 -9.48 -1.34 -1.29
N VAL A 32 -10.14 -0.66 -0.37
CA VAL A 32 -9.58 -0.43 0.95
C VAL A 32 -9.62 -1.75 1.71
N PRO A 33 -8.46 -2.26 2.18
CA PRO A 33 -8.45 -3.55 2.86
C PRO A 33 -9.17 -3.49 4.21
N ASN A 34 -9.72 -4.61 4.63
CA ASN A 34 -10.27 -4.75 5.97
C ASN A 34 -9.13 -4.82 6.99
N CYS A 35 -9.34 -4.16 8.13
CA CYS A 35 -8.39 -4.19 9.22
C CYS A 35 -8.73 -5.34 10.16
N GLY A 36 -7.91 -6.37 10.18
CA GLY A 36 -8.06 -7.50 11.10
C GLY A 36 -7.67 -7.15 12.54
N PRO A 37 -7.92 -8.07 13.50
CA PRO A 37 -7.67 -7.78 14.92
C PRO A 37 -6.19 -7.57 15.25
N GLU A 38 -5.29 -8.05 14.43
CA GLU A 38 -3.84 -7.94 14.62
C GLU A 38 -3.19 -7.00 13.62
N GLU A 39 -3.99 -6.23 12.90
CA GLU A 39 -3.55 -5.36 11.82
C GLU A 39 -3.88 -3.90 12.09
N CYS A 40 -3.15 -3.02 11.42
CA CYS A 40 -3.47 -1.59 11.38
C CYS A 40 -3.76 -1.17 9.96
N LEU A 41 -4.72 -0.28 9.81
CA LEU A 41 -4.97 0.38 8.53
C LEU A 41 -4.17 1.69 8.50
N VAL A 42 -3.34 1.83 7.50
CA VAL A 42 -2.46 2.99 7.33
C VAL A 42 -2.88 3.78 6.10
N HIS A 43 -3.09 5.08 6.30
CA HIS A 43 -3.28 6.02 5.19
C HIS A 43 -1.90 6.39 4.65
N VAL A 44 -1.51 5.78 3.54
CA VAL A 44 -0.21 6.05 2.90
C VAL A 44 -0.20 7.48 2.35
N ARG A 45 0.80 8.26 2.76
CA ARG A 45 0.94 9.66 2.38
C ARG A 45 2.05 9.90 1.37
N ALA A 46 3.05 9.03 1.36
CA ALA A 46 4.18 9.14 0.44
C ALA A 46 4.74 7.75 0.16
N THR A 47 5.14 7.54 -1.08
CA THR A 47 5.76 6.29 -1.51
C THR A 47 6.97 6.62 -2.37
N GLY A 48 8.12 6.07 -2.00
CA GLY A 48 9.35 6.21 -2.77
C GLY A 48 9.39 5.25 -3.96
N ILE A 49 10.28 5.54 -4.89
CA ILE A 49 10.53 4.68 -6.04
C ILE A 49 11.76 3.82 -5.73
N CYS A 50 11.58 2.50 -5.77
CA CYS A 50 12.67 1.55 -5.60
C CYS A 50 13.07 0.95 -6.95
N GLY A 51 14.34 0.62 -7.11
CA GLY A 51 14.84 -0.04 -8.32
C GLY A 51 14.13 -1.35 -8.63
N SER A 52 13.64 -2.06 -7.60
CA SER A 52 12.88 -3.30 -7.80
C SER A 52 11.53 -3.05 -8.49
N ASP A 53 10.87 -1.93 -8.21
CA ASP A 53 9.63 -1.56 -8.90
C ASP A 53 9.90 -1.33 -10.39
N VAL A 54 10.97 -0.62 -10.70
CA VAL A 54 11.39 -0.35 -12.08
C VAL A 54 11.76 -1.66 -12.79
N HIS A 55 12.43 -2.57 -12.09
CA HIS A 55 12.82 -3.86 -12.64
C HIS A 55 11.61 -4.74 -12.96
N PHE A 56 10.62 -4.82 -12.06
CA PHE A 56 9.37 -5.53 -12.33
C PHE A 56 8.65 -4.96 -13.55
N TRP A 57 8.60 -3.64 -13.66
CA TRP A 57 7.95 -2.99 -14.78
C TRP A 57 8.68 -3.29 -16.11
N LYS A 58 10.00 -3.10 -16.14
CA LYS A 58 10.75 -3.20 -17.38
C LYS A 58 11.03 -4.63 -17.83
N HIS A 59 11.22 -5.54 -16.90
CA HIS A 59 11.62 -6.92 -17.20
C HIS A 59 10.53 -7.96 -16.91
N GLY A 60 9.51 -7.60 -16.16
CA GLY A 60 8.39 -8.49 -15.84
C GLY A 60 8.71 -9.56 -14.81
N ASN A 61 9.89 -9.53 -14.21
CA ASN A 61 10.29 -10.48 -13.17
C ASN A 61 11.45 -9.99 -12.34
N ILE A 62 11.60 -10.55 -11.16
CA ILE A 62 12.83 -10.49 -10.35
C ILE A 62 13.09 -11.93 -9.90
N GLY A 63 14.14 -12.55 -10.45
CA GLY A 63 14.41 -13.97 -10.18
C GLY A 63 13.23 -14.84 -10.60
N ASP A 64 12.74 -15.66 -9.68
CA ASP A 64 11.59 -16.56 -9.91
C ASP A 64 10.23 -15.86 -9.72
N SER A 65 10.23 -14.62 -9.24
CA SER A 65 9.00 -13.84 -9.10
C SER A 65 8.65 -13.20 -10.44
N VAL A 66 7.59 -13.69 -11.07
CA VAL A 66 7.16 -13.27 -12.40
C VAL A 66 5.83 -12.52 -12.31
N VAL A 67 5.72 -11.43 -13.06
CA VAL A 67 4.47 -10.68 -13.18
C VAL A 67 3.53 -11.45 -14.10
N THR A 68 2.46 -11.99 -13.56
CA THR A 68 1.46 -12.79 -14.28
C THR A 68 0.12 -12.09 -14.44
N THR A 69 -0.15 -11.11 -13.61
CA THR A 69 -1.36 -10.28 -13.63
C THR A 69 -0.95 -8.88 -13.16
N ASP A 70 -1.92 -8.03 -12.84
CA ASP A 70 -1.63 -6.71 -12.30
C ASP A 70 -0.85 -6.83 -10.98
N LEU A 71 0.31 -6.21 -10.92
CA LEU A 71 1.16 -6.18 -9.74
C LEU A 71 1.26 -4.75 -9.22
N GLY A 72 0.76 -4.53 -8.01
CA GLY A 72 0.91 -3.25 -7.33
C GLY A 72 2.37 -2.93 -7.05
N LEU A 73 2.77 -1.72 -7.39
CA LEU A 73 4.12 -1.21 -7.16
C LEU A 73 4.14 -0.24 -5.97
N GLY A 74 5.32 -0.04 -5.40
CA GLY A 74 5.53 0.82 -4.26
C GLY A 74 5.51 0.04 -2.95
N HIS A 75 6.65 0.00 -2.29
CA HIS A 75 6.81 -0.73 -1.02
C HIS A 75 7.71 0.02 -0.02
N GLU A 76 8.11 1.23 -0.36
CA GLU A 76 8.89 2.11 0.51
C GLU A 76 8.03 3.32 0.83
N SER A 77 7.12 3.15 1.79
CA SER A 77 6.05 4.09 2.04
C SER A 77 6.10 4.64 3.45
N ALA A 78 5.50 5.82 3.62
CA ALA A 78 5.24 6.40 4.91
C ALA A 78 3.78 6.83 4.98
N GLY A 79 3.18 6.69 6.13
CA GLY A 79 1.77 7.02 6.30
C GLY A 79 1.37 7.17 7.76
N VAL A 80 0.09 7.34 7.96
CA VAL A 80 -0.51 7.59 9.27
C VAL A 80 -1.47 6.46 9.61
N VAL A 81 -1.37 5.92 10.81
CA VAL A 81 -2.31 4.92 11.30
C VAL A 81 -3.69 5.57 11.46
N ILE A 82 -4.69 5.04 10.79
CA ILE A 82 -6.06 5.57 10.87
C ILE A 82 -7.03 4.59 11.55
N LYS A 83 -6.67 3.32 11.63
CA LYS A 83 -7.45 2.30 12.33
C LYS A 83 -6.52 1.25 12.91
N LYS A 84 -6.84 0.78 14.09
CA LYS A 84 -6.05 -0.21 14.82
C LYS A 84 -6.91 -1.41 15.16
N GLY A 85 -6.40 -2.62 14.93
CA GLY A 85 -7.04 -3.86 15.36
C GLY A 85 -7.04 -4.00 16.88
N ALA A 86 -7.99 -4.77 17.40
CA ALA A 86 -8.20 -4.90 18.84
C ALA A 86 -7.01 -5.48 19.61
N ASN A 87 -6.22 -6.32 18.96
CA ASN A 87 -5.08 -7.00 19.58
C ASN A 87 -3.73 -6.31 19.32
N VAL A 88 -3.73 -5.17 18.66
CA VAL A 88 -2.50 -4.44 18.35
C VAL A 88 -2.01 -3.66 19.56
N GLU A 89 -0.75 -3.85 19.92
CA GLU A 89 -0.08 -3.12 21.00
C GLU A 89 1.10 -2.33 20.41
N GLY A 90 1.42 -1.20 21.02
CA GLY A 90 2.55 -0.38 20.62
C GLY A 90 2.29 0.57 19.45
N LEU A 91 1.15 0.50 18.81
CA LEU A 91 0.73 1.43 17.76
C LEU A 91 -0.58 2.11 18.14
N GLU A 92 -0.70 3.38 17.83
CA GLU A 92 -1.89 4.17 18.10
C GLU A 92 -2.34 4.91 16.85
N VAL A 93 -3.64 5.15 16.76
CA VAL A 93 -4.20 5.99 15.69
C VAL A 93 -3.54 7.37 15.77
N GLY A 94 -3.07 7.85 14.62
CA GLY A 94 -2.36 9.10 14.52
C GLY A 94 -0.85 8.99 14.44
N MET A 95 -0.27 7.82 14.74
CA MET A 95 1.16 7.63 14.58
C MET A 95 1.58 7.67 13.13
N ILE A 96 2.73 8.28 12.86
CA ILE A 96 3.37 8.29 11.56
C ILE A 96 4.34 7.12 11.51
N LEU A 97 4.20 6.29 10.47
CA LEU A 97 5.00 5.09 10.29
C LEU A 97 5.76 5.14 8.97
N SER A 98 6.98 4.61 9.01
CA SER A 98 7.68 4.17 7.81
C SER A 98 7.38 2.69 7.64
N LEU A 99 6.88 2.32 6.46
CA LEU A 99 6.39 0.97 6.19
C LEU A 99 7.43 0.16 5.42
N PRO A 100 7.99 -0.88 6.02
CA PRO A 100 8.86 -1.79 5.31
C PRO A 100 8.04 -2.70 4.36
N ARG A 101 8.77 -3.39 3.48
CA ARG A 101 8.21 -4.26 2.44
C ARG A 101 7.17 -5.27 2.92
N SER A 102 7.26 -5.72 4.16
CA SER A 102 6.43 -6.79 4.69
C SER A 102 5.04 -6.35 5.18
N PHE A 103 4.73 -5.06 5.13
CA PHE A 103 3.42 -4.56 5.55
C PHE A 103 2.45 -4.51 4.38
N CYS A 104 1.19 -4.87 4.66
CA CYS A 104 0.06 -4.66 3.75
C CYS A 104 -0.59 -3.31 4.04
N TRP A 105 -0.96 -2.61 3.00
CA TRP A 105 -1.65 -1.32 3.09
C TRP A 105 -2.84 -1.24 2.15
#